data_b1953662556d1fac8120563488a4774f
#
_entry.id   b1953662556d1fac8120563488a4774f
#
_cell.length_a   1.000
_cell.length_b   1.000
_cell.length_c   1.000
_cell.angle_alpha   90.00
_cell.angle_beta   90.00
_cell.angle_gamma   90.00
#
_symmetry.space_group_name_H-M   'P 1'
#
loop_
_entity.id
_entity.type
_entity.pdbx_description
1 polymer ?
#
loop_
_entity_poly.entity_id
_entity_poly.type
_entity_poly.pdbx_seq_one_letter_code
_entity_poly.pdbx_strand_id
1 'polypeptide(L)'
;NTEGILPLVSGKKILLTGPNVNSMRTLNGGWSYTWQGDRADECATDYNTILESFTNKFGTSNIIYEPGVTYKKGGAWWEENIPEIDKAVAAAANADYIVACIGENSYCETPGNLSNLFLSKNQLDLVKALATTGKPIILVLNEGRPRIINEIEPLAKAVINAMLPGNYGGDALANLVAGDA
;
A
#
# COMPACT_ATOMS: atom_id res chain seq x y z
N ASN A 1 15.86 -1.80 -3.60
CA ASN A 1 16.17 -0.58 -4.37
C ASN A 1 17.20 -0.90 -5.45
N THR A 2 16.81 -1.72 -6.42
CA THR A 2 17.63 -2.03 -7.59
C THR A 2 17.68 -0.83 -8.53
N GLU A 3 18.81 -0.64 -9.19
CA GLU A 3 19.02 0.47 -10.14
C GLU A 3 18.90 1.89 -9.52
N GLY A 4 18.83 2.00 -8.17
CA GLY A 4 18.77 3.30 -7.49
C GLY A 4 17.49 4.10 -7.80
N ILE A 5 16.33 3.42 -7.93
CA ILE A 5 15.05 4.10 -8.24
C ILE A 5 14.60 5.07 -7.13
N LEU A 6 14.95 4.79 -5.90
CA LEU A 6 14.71 5.68 -4.76
C LEU A 6 15.98 6.48 -4.43
N PRO A 7 15.84 7.76 -4.08
CA PRO A 7 14.61 8.53 -3.97
C PRO A 7 13.96 8.84 -5.33
N LEU A 8 12.62 9.03 -5.33
CA LEU A 8 11.90 9.39 -6.55
C LEU A 8 12.23 10.82 -6.99
N VAL A 9 12.30 11.01 -8.30
CA VAL A 9 12.57 12.33 -8.88
C VAL A 9 11.36 13.25 -8.65
N SER A 10 11.62 14.45 -8.12
CA SER A 10 10.59 15.46 -7.89
C SER A 10 9.89 15.89 -9.20
N GLY A 11 8.61 16.25 -9.09
CA GLY A 11 7.81 16.73 -10.23
C GLY A 11 7.30 15.61 -11.16
N LYS A 12 7.57 14.36 -10.85
CA LYS A 12 7.07 13.19 -11.57
C LYS A 12 5.70 12.75 -11.04
N LYS A 13 4.90 12.14 -11.91
CA LYS A 13 3.58 11.62 -11.54
C LYS A 13 3.68 10.22 -10.94
N ILE A 14 3.02 10.03 -9.83
CA ILE A 14 3.03 8.80 -9.04
C ILE A 14 1.61 8.23 -9.00
N LEU A 15 1.43 7.01 -9.48
CA LEU A 15 0.23 6.23 -9.19
C LEU A 15 0.38 5.59 -7.82
N LEU A 16 -0.52 5.93 -6.89
CA LEU A 16 -0.71 5.22 -5.63
C LEU A 16 -1.82 4.19 -5.82
N THR A 17 -1.52 2.92 -5.55
CA THR A 17 -2.44 1.80 -5.79
C THR A 17 -2.32 0.74 -4.69
N GLY A 18 -3.32 -0.13 -4.58
CA GLY A 18 -3.38 -1.16 -3.54
C GLY A 18 -4.29 -0.78 -2.37
N PRO A 19 -4.70 -1.77 -1.56
CA PRO A 19 -5.70 -1.58 -0.51
C PRO A 19 -5.19 -0.77 0.69
N ASN A 20 -3.87 -0.61 0.85
CA ASN A 20 -3.27 0.01 2.02
C ASN A 20 -2.96 1.50 1.85
N VAL A 21 -3.20 2.07 0.66
CA VAL A 21 -2.86 3.47 0.35
C VAL A 21 -3.64 4.46 1.22
N ASN A 22 -4.94 4.24 1.40
CA ASN A 22 -5.82 5.20 2.06
C ASN A 22 -6.52 4.58 3.27
N SER A 23 -5.73 4.12 4.23
CA SER A 23 -6.25 3.51 5.47
C SER A 23 -5.24 3.65 6.61
N MET A 24 -5.67 4.25 7.71
CA MET A 24 -4.95 4.25 8.98
C MET A 24 -4.98 2.87 9.64
N ARG A 25 -6.01 2.08 9.34
CA ARG A 25 -6.17 0.74 9.87
C ARG A 25 -5.01 -0.17 9.45
N THR A 26 -4.57 -0.10 8.20
CA THR A 26 -3.46 -0.91 7.68
C THR A 26 -2.09 -0.44 8.15
N LEU A 27 -1.96 0.82 8.58
CA LEU A 27 -0.74 1.35 9.19
C LEU A 27 -0.59 0.95 10.66
N ASN A 28 -1.71 0.79 11.38
CA ASN A 28 -1.70 0.61 12.83
C ASN A 28 -1.79 -0.86 13.28
N GLY A 29 -2.62 -1.67 12.63
CA GLY A 29 -2.81 -3.07 13.02
C GLY A 29 -3.70 -3.28 14.25
N GLY A 30 -3.67 -4.48 14.81
CA GLY A 30 -4.42 -4.86 16.01
C GLY A 30 -3.92 -4.20 17.28
N TRP A 31 -4.76 -4.13 18.33
CA TRP A 31 -4.53 -3.44 19.59
C TRP A 31 -4.24 -1.94 19.45
N SER A 32 -4.59 -1.37 18.30
CA SER A 32 -4.55 0.08 18.07
C SER A 32 -5.96 0.64 18.06
N TYR A 33 -6.27 1.53 19.01
CA TYR A 33 -7.62 2.10 19.25
C TYR A 33 -8.67 1.08 19.67
N THR A 34 -8.73 -0.08 19.06
CA THR A 34 -9.62 -1.20 19.38
C THR A 34 -8.84 -2.52 19.36
N TRP A 35 -9.46 -3.59 19.89
CA TRP A 35 -8.81 -4.91 19.92
C TRP A 35 -8.35 -5.36 18.51
N GLN A 36 -9.23 -5.32 17.52
CA GLN A 36 -8.86 -5.72 16.15
C GLN A 36 -8.23 -4.59 15.31
N GLY A 37 -8.12 -3.38 15.85
CA GLY A 37 -7.65 -2.21 15.12
C GLY A 37 -8.60 -1.73 14.01
N ASP A 38 -9.80 -2.26 13.98
CA ASP A 38 -10.79 -2.11 12.92
C ASP A 38 -11.41 -0.72 12.82
N ARG A 39 -11.21 0.12 13.85
CA ARG A 39 -11.70 1.50 13.89
C ARG A 39 -10.60 2.55 13.81
N ALA A 40 -9.39 2.16 13.44
CA ALA A 40 -8.29 3.12 13.33
C ALA A 40 -8.57 4.23 12.29
N ASP A 41 -9.26 3.92 11.20
CA ASP A 41 -9.67 4.93 10.19
C ASP A 41 -10.63 5.99 10.76
N GLU A 42 -11.40 5.65 11.81
CA GLU A 42 -12.32 6.57 12.49
C GLU A 42 -11.67 7.35 13.64
N CYS A 43 -10.66 6.75 14.27
CA CYS A 43 -10.04 7.28 15.49
C CYS A 43 -8.75 8.07 15.24
N ALA A 44 -8.04 7.76 14.15
CA ALA A 44 -6.72 8.34 13.83
C ALA A 44 -6.82 9.55 12.87
N THR A 45 -7.91 10.32 12.94
CA THR A 45 -8.21 11.42 12.00
C THR A 45 -7.23 12.60 12.06
N ASP A 46 -6.42 12.68 13.10
CA ASP A 46 -5.38 13.71 13.25
C ASP A 46 -4.07 13.36 12.52
N TYR A 47 -4.01 12.18 11.89
CA TYR A 47 -2.83 11.64 11.23
C TYR A 47 -3.10 11.36 9.76
N ASN A 48 -2.04 11.40 8.96
CA ASN A 48 -2.15 11.23 7.52
C ASN A 48 -2.07 9.75 7.10
N THR A 49 -2.97 9.33 6.23
CA THR A 49 -2.82 8.10 5.43
C THR A 49 -1.62 8.21 4.49
N ILE A 50 -1.20 7.12 3.85
CA ILE A 50 -0.16 7.17 2.80
C ILE A 50 -0.60 8.11 1.67
N LEU A 51 -1.88 8.06 1.26
CA LEU A 51 -2.42 8.95 0.22
C LEU A 51 -2.24 10.43 0.57
N GLU A 52 -2.63 10.81 1.78
CA GLU A 52 -2.53 12.20 2.24
C GLU A 52 -1.07 12.64 2.39
N SER A 53 -0.22 11.80 2.96
CA SER A 53 1.20 12.10 3.13
C SER A 53 1.93 12.29 1.80
N PHE A 54 1.67 11.40 0.82
CA PHE A 54 2.25 11.55 -0.52
C PHE A 54 1.69 12.77 -1.25
N THR A 55 0.40 13.05 -1.09
CA THR A 55 -0.24 14.27 -1.66
C THR A 55 0.40 15.53 -1.09
N ASN A 56 0.62 15.58 0.22
CA ASN A 56 1.28 16.69 0.90
C ASN A 56 2.75 16.83 0.45
N LYS A 57 3.46 15.71 0.27
CA LYS A 57 4.88 15.70 -0.06
C LYS A 57 5.18 16.00 -1.51
N PHE A 58 4.45 15.40 -2.44
CA PHE A 58 4.72 15.46 -3.88
C PHE A 58 3.81 16.44 -4.62
N GLY A 59 2.76 16.93 -3.98
CA GLY A 59 1.74 17.84 -4.54
C GLY A 59 0.60 17.09 -5.24
N THR A 60 -0.62 17.59 -5.06
CA THR A 60 -1.87 16.98 -5.56
C THR A 60 -1.84 16.70 -7.07
N SER A 61 -1.24 17.59 -7.86
CA SER A 61 -1.15 17.44 -9.32
C SER A 61 -0.27 16.27 -9.77
N ASN A 62 0.59 15.77 -8.90
CA ASN A 62 1.54 14.69 -9.17
C ASN A 62 1.07 13.33 -8.64
N ILE A 63 -0.04 13.29 -7.90
CA ILE A 63 -0.60 12.06 -7.36
C ILE A 63 -1.82 11.62 -8.17
N ILE A 64 -1.79 10.37 -8.59
CA ILE A 64 -2.92 9.65 -9.18
C ILE A 64 -3.29 8.56 -8.17
N TYR A 65 -4.54 8.48 -7.75
CA TYR A 65 -5.00 7.45 -6.83
C TYR A 65 -6.03 6.55 -7.51
N GLU A 66 -5.68 5.28 -7.63
CA GLU A 66 -6.59 4.23 -8.09
C GLU A 66 -6.22 2.93 -7.36
N PRO A 67 -7.02 2.47 -6.38
CA PRO A 67 -6.65 1.34 -5.54
C PRO A 67 -6.59 0.00 -6.28
N GLY A 68 -7.44 -0.23 -7.26
CA GLY A 68 -7.56 -1.50 -7.98
C GLY A 68 -8.02 -2.67 -7.12
N VAL A 69 -7.61 -2.73 -5.86
CA VAL A 69 -8.05 -3.69 -4.83
C VAL A 69 -8.39 -2.90 -3.56
N THR A 70 -9.48 -3.27 -2.89
CA THR A 70 -9.90 -2.65 -1.62
C THR A 70 -10.44 -3.70 -0.66
N TYR A 71 -10.27 -3.47 0.64
CA TYR A 71 -10.88 -4.33 1.65
C TYR A 71 -12.39 -4.06 1.78
N LYS A 72 -13.14 -5.12 2.09
CA LYS A 72 -14.58 -5.03 2.30
C LYS A 72 -14.89 -4.37 3.64
N LYS A 73 -15.61 -3.25 3.59
CA LYS A 73 -16.02 -2.55 4.82
C LYS A 73 -16.92 -3.43 5.67
N GLY A 74 -16.58 -3.60 6.95
CA GLY A 74 -17.31 -4.46 7.88
C GLY A 74 -17.13 -5.97 7.63
N GLY A 75 -16.30 -6.37 6.66
CA GLY A 75 -15.94 -7.75 6.41
C GLY A 75 -14.83 -8.24 7.35
N ALA A 76 -14.49 -9.53 7.24
CA ALA A 76 -13.29 -10.08 7.89
C ALA A 76 -12.04 -9.39 7.33
N TRP A 77 -10.94 -9.41 8.12
CA TRP A 77 -9.73 -8.66 7.74
C TRP A 77 -9.11 -9.08 6.39
N TRP A 78 -9.39 -10.29 5.93
CA TRP A 78 -8.92 -10.82 4.63
C TRP A 78 -9.93 -10.61 3.48
N GLU A 79 -11.16 -10.17 3.78
CA GLU A 79 -12.17 -10.00 2.73
C GLU A 79 -11.91 -8.74 1.90
N GLU A 80 -11.86 -8.93 0.61
CA GLU A 80 -11.70 -7.88 -0.38
C GLU A 80 -12.98 -7.73 -1.21
N ASN A 81 -13.19 -6.55 -1.75
CA ASN A 81 -14.23 -6.30 -2.76
C ASN A 81 -13.81 -6.93 -4.10
N ILE A 82 -14.74 -6.96 -5.06
CA ILE A 82 -14.42 -7.33 -6.44
C ILE A 82 -13.32 -6.39 -6.93
N PRO A 83 -12.16 -6.92 -7.39
CA PRO A 83 -11.04 -6.08 -7.80
C PRO A 83 -11.33 -5.31 -9.09
N GLU A 84 -10.85 -4.08 -9.17
CA GLU A 84 -10.94 -3.20 -10.33
C GLU A 84 -9.55 -2.98 -10.97
N ILE A 85 -8.80 -4.06 -11.16
CA ILE A 85 -7.40 -4.04 -11.63
C ILE A 85 -7.25 -3.27 -12.94
N ASP A 86 -8.18 -3.43 -13.88
CA ASP A 86 -8.15 -2.74 -15.16
C ASP A 86 -8.14 -1.22 -15.01
N LYS A 87 -8.83 -0.67 -13.99
CA LYS A 87 -8.79 0.76 -13.68
C LYS A 87 -7.39 1.20 -13.24
N ALA A 88 -6.74 0.43 -12.38
CA ALA A 88 -5.38 0.73 -11.93
C ALA A 88 -4.38 0.67 -13.08
N VAL A 89 -4.50 -0.33 -13.97
CA VAL A 89 -3.67 -0.43 -15.18
C VAL A 89 -3.89 0.77 -16.10
N ALA A 90 -5.15 1.18 -16.32
CA ALA A 90 -5.46 2.36 -17.12
C ALA A 90 -4.89 3.66 -16.50
N ALA A 91 -4.98 3.79 -15.17
CA ALA A 91 -4.41 4.94 -14.46
C ALA A 91 -2.88 5.01 -14.58
N ALA A 92 -2.20 3.87 -14.61
CA ALA A 92 -0.74 3.78 -14.77
C ALA A 92 -0.23 4.40 -16.08
N ALA A 93 -1.06 4.48 -17.13
CA ALA A 93 -0.69 5.12 -18.38
C ALA A 93 -0.26 6.61 -18.20
N ASN A 94 -0.83 7.28 -17.20
CA ASN A 94 -0.58 8.69 -16.90
C ASN A 94 0.48 8.90 -15.81
N ALA A 95 1.10 7.84 -15.29
CA ALA A 95 2.10 7.89 -14.23
C ALA A 95 3.51 7.67 -14.77
N ASP A 96 4.51 8.22 -14.07
CA ASP A 96 5.92 7.93 -14.27
C ASP A 96 6.38 6.77 -13.36
N TYR A 97 5.81 6.67 -12.15
CA TYR A 97 6.09 5.64 -11.14
C TYR A 97 4.80 5.04 -10.61
N ILE A 98 4.88 3.80 -10.16
CA ILE A 98 3.81 3.12 -9.44
C ILE A 98 4.30 2.82 -8.02
N VAL A 99 3.58 3.28 -7.01
CA VAL A 99 3.78 2.89 -5.61
C VAL A 99 2.59 2.02 -5.21
N ALA A 100 2.83 0.72 -5.12
CA ALA A 100 1.82 -0.27 -4.78
C ALA A 100 1.91 -0.61 -3.28
N CYS A 101 0.94 -0.10 -2.50
CA CYS A 101 0.82 -0.34 -1.07
C CYS A 101 -0.09 -1.54 -0.85
N ILE A 102 0.51 -2.67 -0.55
CA ILE A 102 -0.16 -3.97 -0.39
C ILE A 102 0.21 -4.61 0.95
N GLY A 103 -0.46 -5.68 1.32
CA GLY A 103 -0.18 -6.38 2.57
C GLY A 103 -1.44 -6.88 3.26
N GLU A 104 -1.59 -6.53 4.54
CA GLU A 104 -2.67 -7.01 5.38
C GLU A 104 -3.53 -5.85 5.91
N ASN A 105 -4.81 -6.15 6.14
CA ASN A 105 -5.67 -5.32 6.98
C ASN A 105 -5.39 -5.64 8.46
N SER A 106 -5.92 -4.86 9.39
CA SER A 106 -5.72 -5.09 10.82
C SER A 106 -6.40 -6.35 11.32
N TYR A 107 -5.73 -7.08 12.17
CA TYR A 107 -6.23 -8.23 12.91
C TYR A 107 -5.47 -8.37 14.24
N CYS A 108 -6.01 -9.15 15.14
CA CYS A 108 -5.36 -9.53 16.40
C CYS A 108 -5.73 -10.95 16.80
N GLU A 109 -4.80 -11.67 17.40
CA GLU A 109 -4.99 -13.01 17.99
C GLU A 109 -5.57 -14.05 17.02
N THR A 110 -6.47 -14.94 17.49
CA THR A 110 -7.05 -16.03 16.70
C THR A 110 -7.77 -15.60 15.42
N PRO A 111 -8.47 -14.46 15.34
CA PRO A 111 -8.99 -13.96 14.08
C PRO A 111 -7.92 -13.75 13.01
N GLY A 112 -6.66 -13.53 13.41
CA GLY A 112 -5.52 -13.40 12.51
C GLY A 112 -4.85 -14.72 12.09
N ASN A 113 -5.36 -15.87 12.48
CA ASN A 113 -4.78 -17.17 12.12
C ASN A 113 -4.82 -17.39 10.59
N LEU A 114 -3.75 -17.97 10.06
CA LEU A 114 -3.58 -18.29 8.66
C LEU A 114 -3.21 -19.75 8.46
N SER A 115 -3.62 -20.33 7.34
CA SER A 115 -3.17 -21.65 6.88
C SER A 115 -1.92 -21.57 5.99
N ASN A 116 -1.65 -20.40 5.39
CA ASN A 116 -0.46 -20.14 4.58
C ASN A 116 -0.08 -18.65 4.66
N LEU A 117 1.10 -18.30 4.15
CA LEU A 117 1.64 -16.94 4.19
C LEU A 117 1.57 -16.17 2.85
N PHE A 118 0.87 -16.68 1.85
CA PHE A 118 0.69 -15.93 0.60
C PHE A 118 -0.21 -14.71 0.81
N LEU A 119 0.11 -13.61 0.14
CA LEU A 119 -0.81 -12.49 -0.01
C LEU A 119 -2.07 -12.92 -0.77
N SER A 120 -3.12 -12.13 -0.69
CA SER A 120 -4.33 -12.40 -1.46
C SER A 120 -4.03 -12.46 -2.96
N LYS A 121 -4.77 -13.32 -3.65
CA LYS A 121 -4.64 -13.43 -5.11
C LYS A 121 -4.89 -12.11 -5.82
N ASN A 122 -5.85 -11.32 -5.35
CA ASN A 122 -6.18 -10.03 -5.98
C ASN A 122 -5.01 -9.04 -5.89
N GLN A 123 -4.29 -8.99 -4.77
CA GLN A 123 -3.13 -8.11 -4.61
C GLN A 123 -1.95 -8.60 -5.46
N LEU A 124 -1.71 -9.91 -5.55
CA LEU A 124 -0.70 -10.47 -6.45
C LEU A 124 -1.02 -10.18 -7.91
N ASP A 125 -2.28 -10.37 -8.33
CA ASP A 125 -2.73 -10.11 -9.70
C ASP A 125 -2.65 -8.62 -10.06
N LEU A 126 -2.96 -7.72 -9.11
CA LEU A 126 -2.79 -6.27 -9.29
C LEU A 126 -1.34 -5.93 -9.67
N VAL A 127 -0.37 -6.39 -8.89
CA VAL A 127 1.05 -6.09 -9.16
C VAL A 127 1.50 -6.69 -10.49
N LYS A 128 1.09 -7.94 -10.79
CA LYS A 128 1.41 -8.59 -12.07
C LYS A 128 0.84 -7.83 -13.27
N ALA A 129 -0.40 -7.36 -13.16
CA ALA A 129 -1.04 -6.57 -14.22
C ALA A 129 -0.35 -5.21 -14.40
N LEU A 130 -0.02 -4.53 -13.30
CA LEU A 130 0.72 -3.27 -13.35
C LEU A 130 2.10 -3.42 -13.98
N ALA A 131 2.79 -4.55 -13.78
CA ALA A 131 4.08 -4.82 -14.38
C ALA A 131 4.02 -4.86 -15.92
N THR A 132 2.89 -5.23 -16.50
CA THR A 132 2.71 -5.23 -17.96
C THR A 132 2.75 -3.83 -18.58
N THR A 133 2.59 -2.78 -17.77
CA THR A 133 2.65 -1.38 -18.23
C THR A 133 4.07 -0.90 -18.51
N GLY A 134 5.09 -1.63 -18.06
CA GLY A 134 6.50 -1.24 -18.15
C GLY A 134 6.91 -0.09 -17.23
N LYS A 135 5.99 0.42 -16.40
CA LYS A 135 6.31 1.47 -15.43
C LYS A 135 7.07 0.89 -14.22
N PRO A 136 8.06 1.59 -13.68
CA PRO A 136 8.78 1.13 -12.48
C PRO A 136 7.85 1.07 -11.28
N ILE A 137 7.86 -0.08 -10.59
CA ILE A 137 7.02 -0.38 -9.42
C ILE A 137 7.87 -0.32 -8.16
N ILE A 138 7.40 0.40 -7.16
CA ILE A 138 7.85 0.39 -5.77
C ILE A 138 6.78 -0.34 -4.96
N LEU A 139 7.13 -1.46 -4.34
CA LEU A 139 6.24 -2.15 -3.40
C LEU A 139 6.42 -1.55 -2.01
N VAL A 140 5.31 -1.23 -1.36
CA VAL A 140 5.25 -0.88 0.06
C VAL A 140 4.41 -1.94 0.75
N LEU A 141 5.04 -2.69 1.65
CA LEU A 141 4.40 -3.81 2.36
C LEU A 141 3.99 -3.34 3.76
N ASN A 142 2.68 -3.19 3.97
CA ASN A 142 2.11 -2.95 5.30
C ASN A 142 1.50 -4.27 5.79
N GLU A 143 2.16 -4.92 6.73
CA GLU A 143 1.80 -6.28 7.15
C GLU A 143 2.22 -6.53 8.60
N GLY A 144 1.39 -7.25 9.34
CA GLY A 144 1.69 -7.62 10.73
C GLY A 144 2.68 -8.80 10.84
N ARG A 145 2.89 -9.50 9.76
CA ARG A 145 3.84 -10.62 9.61
C ARG A 145 4.35 -10.69 8.18
N PRO A 146 5.57 -11.14 7.93
CA PRO A 146 6.08 -11.29 6.57
C PRO A 146 5.20 -12.23 5.73
N ARG A 147 4.85 -11.76 4.53
CA ARG A 147 4.06 -12.53 3.54
C ARG A 147 4.95 -12.98 2.40
N ILE A 148 4.55 -14.07 1.72
CA ILE A 148 5.28 -14.61 0.58
C ILE A 148 4.97 -13.77 -0.66
N ILE A 149 6.00 -13.12 -1.22
CA ILE A 149 5.89 -12.22 -2.37
C ILE A 149 6.81 -12.62 -3.54
N ASN A 150 7.32 -13.85 -3.54
CA ASN A 150 8.30 -14.33 -4.52
C ASN A 150 7.85 -14.18 -5.99
N GLU A 151 6.55 -14.12 -6.25
CA GLU A 151 6.01 -13.95 -7.61
C GLU A 151 5.97 -12.50 -8.07
N ILE A 152 6.01 -11.53 -7.15
CA ILE A 152 5.88 -10.10 -7.46
C ILE A 152 7.12 -9.29 -7.10
N GLU A 153 7.98 -9.78 -6.20
CA GLU A 153 9.23 -9.11 -5.84
C GLU A 153 10.12 -8.86 -7.06
N PRO A 154 10.34 -9.83 -7.99
CA PRO A 154 11.17 -9.59 -9.17
C PRO A 154 10.61 -8.56 -10.15
N LEU A 155 9.32 -8.21 -10.03
CA LEU A 155 8.65 -7.20 -10.86
C LEU A 155 8.86 -5.77 -10.33
N ALA A 156 9.34 -5.64 -9.09
CA ALA A 156 9.53 -4.36 -8.43
C ALA A 156 10.97 -3.85 -8.61
N LYS A 157 11.12 -2.53 -8.69
CA LYS A 157 12.43 -1.85 -8.68
C LYS A 157 12.89 -1.51 -7.26
N ALA A 158 11.96 -1.39 -6.32
CA ALA A 158 12.22 -1.28 -4.90
C ALA A 158 11.14 -1.95 -4.09
N VAL A 159 11.51 -2.50 -2.93
CA VAL A 159 10.60 -3.04 -1.92
C VAL A 159 10.89 -2.37 -0.59
N ILE A 160 9.87 -1.81 0.02
CA ILE A 160 9.91 -1.21 1.35
C ILE A 160 9.04 -2.08 2.25
N ASN A 161 9.64 -2.80 3.17
CA ASN A 161 8.87 -3.50 4.21
C ASN A 161 8.61 -2.52 5.35
N ALA A 162 7.41 -1.97 5.39
CA ALA A 162 6.99 -0.99 6.39
C ALA A 162 6.45 -1.64 7.66
N MET A 163 6.11 -2.92 7.63
CA MET A 163 5.42 -3.60 8.72
C MET A 163 4.16 -2.83 9.14
N LEU A 164 4.02 -2.53 10.44
CA LEU A 164 2.95 -1.69 11.01
C LEU A 164 3.59 -0.42 11.57
N PRO A 165 3.77 0.63 10.76
CA PRO A 165 4.55 1.81 11.14
C PRO A 165 3.79 2.77 12.06
N GLY A 166 2.50 2.53 12.31
CA GLY A 166 1.66 3.34 13.19
C GLY A 166 1.22 4.67 12.57
N ASN A 167 0.75 5.58 13.42
CA ASN A 167 0.09 6.82 13.02
C ASN A 167 0.93 7.72 12.09
N TYR A 168 2.24 7.78 12.29
CA TYR A 168 3.14 8.60 11.46
C TYR A 168 3.73 7.85 10.28
N GLY A 169 3.25 6.62 10.02
CA GLY A 169 3.78 5.75 8.98
C GLY A 169 3.65 6.32 7.58
N GLY A 170 2.54 7.01 7.28
CA GLY A 170 2.33 7.66 6.00
C GLY A 170 3.39 8.74 5.73
N ASP A 171 3.61 9.63 6.71
CA ASP A 171 4.59 10.71 6.60
C ASP A 171 6.03 10.18 6.52
N ALA A 172 6.36 9.16 7.31
CA ALA A 172 7.67 8.52 7.26
C ALA A 172 7.95 7.87 5.89
N LEU A 173 6.97 7.17 5.31
CA LEU A 173 7.08 6.57 3.99
C LEU A 173 7.24 7.63 2.89
N ALA A 174 6.46 8.72 2.95
CA ALA A 174 6.57 9.79 1.99
C ALA A 174 7.95 10.46 2.03
N ASN A 175 8.50 10.71 3.24
CA ASN A 175 9.84 11.25 3.42
C ASN A 175 10.93 10.30 2.91
N LEU A 176 10.85 9.01 3.25
CA LEU A 176 11.80 8.00 2.77
C LEU A 176 11.82 7.92 1.24
N VAL A 177 10.64 7.91 0.62
CA VAL A 177 10.52 7.83 -0.85
C VAL A 177 11.00 9.10 -1.53
N ALA A 178 10.87 10.26 -0.87
CA ALA A 178 11.38 11.55 -1.35
C ALA A 178 12.90 11.73 -1.11
N GLY A 179 13.52 10.92 -0.26
CA GLY A 179 14.94 11.05 0.10
C GLY A 179 15.23 12.07 1.19
N ASP A 180 14.23 12.40 2.01
CA ASP A 180 14.36 13.34 3.14
C ASP A 180 14.55 12.60 4.48
N ALA A 181 14.73 11.29 4.46
CA ALA A 181 14.97 10.42 5.62
C ALA A 181 16.23 9.57 5.41
#